data_bef2c46c91d17df9db7a8aa9718d39a8
#
_entry.id   bef2c46c91d17df9db7a8aa9718d39a8
#
_cell.length_a   1.000
_cell.length_b   1.000
_cell.length_c   1.000
_cell.angle_alpha   90.00
_cell.angle_beta   90.00
_cell.angle_gamma   90.00
#
_symmetry.space_group_name_H-M   'P 1'
#
loop_
_entity.id
_entity.type
_entity.pdbx_description
1 polymer ?
#
loop_
_entity_poly.entity_id
_entity_poly.type
_entity_poly.pdbx_seq_one_letter_code
_entity_poly.pdbx_strand_id
1 'polypeptide(L)'
;MLLPSVALSGFSGGPASWSVETGLLLLPACRPAVALGMALLRIPDEGRVLSDPEAIRSHLSPHGIWYEQWPVAGRVDRQATAEQILTAYAPEVDQLKARGGYITADVIDVTADVPGLQAMLDKFNKEHTHAEDEVRFIVRGSGVFHIHPNQGPIFAIEVMAGDLINVPAGTLHWFDLCADRDIRAIRLFREKAGWTPVYSGSDVAVGYQPLCFGPSYLPAGTPRAATLPELSA
;
A
#
# COMPACT_ATOMS: atom_id res chain seq x y z
N MET A 1 44.02 65.80 -22.27
CA MET A 1 44.18 66.69 -21.14
C MET A 1 44.47 65.86 -19.92
N LEU A 2 45.79 65.75 -19.63
CA LEU A 2 46.50 65.59 -18.37
C LEU A 2 45.93 64.59 -17.31
N LEU A 3 46.72 63.56 -17.18
CA LEU A 3 46.93 62.80 -15.92
C LEU A 3 47.58 63.67 -14.81
N PRO A 4 47.49 63.28 -13.55
CA PRO A 4 48.75 63.03 -12.86
C PRO A 4 48.84 61.72 -12.09
N SER A 5 50.02 61.17 -12.13
CA SER A 5 50.62 60.19 -11.24
C SER A 5 50.71 60.65 -9.79
N VAL A 6 50.53 59.72 -8.82
CA VAL A 6 51.14 59.83 -7.51
C VAL A 6 51.56 58.44 -7.00
N ALA A 7 52.81 58.34 -6.79
CA ALA A 7 53.73 57.60 -5.99
C ALA A 7 53.35 56.45 -5.08
N LEU A 8 54.21 55.41 -5.18
CA LEU A 8 54.47 54.28 -4.26
C LEU A 8 54.92 54.75 -2.86
N SER A 9 54.38 54.15 -1.83
CA SER A 9 55.07 53.99 -0.57
C SER A 9 54.76 52.58 -0.04
N GLY A 10 55.86 51.83 0.21
CA GLY A 10 55.89 50.46 0.68
C GLY A 10 55.46 50.30 2.13
N PHE A 11 54.91 49.15 2.44
CA PHE A 11 54.91 48.65 3.80
C PHE A 11 55.19 47.14 3.77
N SER A 12 56.22 46.78 4.48
CA SER A 12 56.63 45.42 4.81
C SER A 12 55.69 44.85 5.86
N GLY A 13 55.18 43.66 5.65
CA GLY A 13 54.38 42.94 6.67
C GLY A 13 54.38 41.45 6.37
N GLY A 14 54.83 40.68 7.32
CA GLY A 14 55.14 39.27 7.31
C GLY A 14 53.99 38.29 6.93
N PRO A 15 54.28 36.98 6.93
CA PRO A 15 53.41 35.97 6.35
C PRO A 15 52.12 35.80 7.14
N ALA A 16 50.98 36.09 6.53
CA ALA A 16 49.68 35.76 7.05
C ALA A 16 49.41 34.24 6.89
N SER A 17 49.28 33.57 8.01
CA SER A 17 48.83 32.19 8.07
C SER A 17 47.39 32.11 7.61
N TRP A 18 47.13 31.47 6.47
CA TRP A 18 45.79 31.14 6.01
C TRP A 18 45.34 29.90 6.74
N SER A 19 44.47 30.06 7.77
CA SER A 19 43.72 28.98 8.33
C SER A 19 42.61 28.59 7.34
N VAL A 20 42.77 27.44 6.71
CA VAL A 20 41.67 26.82 5.91
C VAL A 20 40.66 26.27 6.92
N GLU A 21 39.63 27.06 7.23
CA GLU A 21 38.44 26.52 7.85
C GLU A 21 37.73 25.62 6.82
N THR A 22 37.92 24.32 6.98
CA THR A 22 37.16 23.31 6.25
C THR A 22 35.73 23.33 6.79
N GLY A 23 34.95 24.26 6.29
CA GLY A 23 33.49 24.23 6.49
C GLY A 23 32.93 22.98 5.84
N LEU A 24 32.73 21.95 6.66
CA LEU A 24 31.97 20.76 6.29
C LEU A 24 30.54 21.21 6.03
N LEU A 25 30.20 21.50 4.77
CA LEU A 25 28.82 21.64 4.33
C LEU A 25 28.14 20.28 4.59
N LEU A 26 27.47 20.17 5.73
CA LEU A 26 26.47 19.14 5.98
C LEU A 26 25.36 19.29 4.92
N LEU A 27 25.50 18.56 3.83
CA LEU A 27 24.38 18.31 2.94
C LEU A 27 23.24 17.74 3.80
N PRO A 28 22.01 18.27 3.68
CA PRO A 28 20.90 17.68 4.38
C PRO A 28 20.82 16.21 3.96
N ALA A 29 20.93 15.31 4.94
CA ALA A 29 20.76 13.89 4.73
C ALA A 29 19.46 13.70 3.92
N CYS A 30 19.61 13.23 2.70
CA CYS A 30 18.48 12.81 1.88
C CYS A 30 17.74 11.76 2.72
N ARG A 31 16.61 12.13 3.32
CA ARG A 31 15.72 11.17 3.98
C ARG A 31 15.45 10.12 2.90
N PRO A 32 15.70 8.83 3.16
CA PRO A 32 15.31 7.82 2.22
C PRO A 32 13.82 8.06 1.94
N ALA A 33 13.46 8.23 0.67
CA ALA A 33 12.08 8.21 0.26
C ALA A 33 11.52 6.94 0.92
N VAL A 34 10.51 7.10 1.77
CA VAL A 34 9.77 5.96 2.31
C VAL A 34 9.33 5.21 1.07
N ALA A 35 9.91 4.06 0.82
CA ALA A 35 9.49 3.21 -0.27
C ALA A 35 8.00 3.05 -0.08
N LEU A 36 7.21 3.52 -1.03
CA LEU A 36 5.78 3.25 -1.07
C LEU A 36 5.68 1.74 -0.95
N GLY A 37 5.03 1.25 0.11
CA GLY A 37 4.74 -0.17 0.22
C GLY A 37 4.11 -0.59 -1.10
N MET A 38 4.57 -1.68 -1.69
CA MET A 38 4.02 -2.19 -2.93
C MET A 38 3.26 -3.46 -2.60
N ALA A 39 2.09 -3.65 -3.23
CA ALA A 39 1.38 -4.91 -3.12
C ALA A 39 2.29 -6.10 -3.43
N LEU A 40 2.03 -7.20 -2.76
CA LEU A 40 2.70 -8.47 -3.01
C LEU A 40 1.64 -9.52 -3.34
N LEU A 41 1.80 -10.20 -4.47
CA LEU A 41 0.90 -11.26 -4.89
C LEU A 41 1.61 -12.60 -4.80
N ARG A 42 0.95 -13.57 -4.22
CA ARG A 42 1.45 -14.92 -4.02
C ARG A 42 0.51 -15.96 -4.60
N ILE A 43 1.09 -16.94 -5.27
CA ILE A 43 0.42 -18.13 -5.77
C ILE A 43 1.03 -19.33 -5.03
N PRO A 44 0.42 -19.77 -3.92
CA PRO A 44 1.03 -20.80 -3.05
C PRO A 44 1.33 -22.11 -3.76
N ASP A 45 0.40 -22.59 -4.58
CA ASP A 45 0.51 -23.86 -5.29
C ASP A 45 1.63 -23.86 -6.34
N GLU A 46 2.05 -22.68 -6.80
CA GLU A 46 3.17 -22.52 -7.73
C GLU A 46 4.47 -22.09 -7.03
N GLY A 47 4.43 -21.80 -5.74
CA GLY A 47 5.55 -21.23 -5.00
C GLY A 47 6.01 -19.87 -5.54
N ARG A 48 5.14 -19.14 -6.24
CA ARG A 48 5.46 -17.92 -6.97
C ARG A 48 5.02 -16.68 -6.20
N VAL A 49 5.87 -15.65 -6.21
CA VAL A 49 5.60 -14.32 -5.64
C VAL A 49 5.87 -13.26 -6.70
N LEU A 50 4.95 -12.32 -6.84
CA LEU A 50 5.06 -11.14 -7.69
C LEU A 50 5.10 -9.89 -6.83
N SER A 51 6.07 -9.00 -7.10
CA SER A 51 6.23 -7.71 -6.42
C SER A 51 6.28 -6.54 -7.39
N ASP A 52 6.46 -6.81 -8.67
CA ASP A 52 6.40 -5.78 -9.71
C ASP A 52 4.94 -5.41 -10.01
N PRO A 53 4.56 -4.12 -9.95
CA PRO A 53 3.17 -3.69 -10.16
C PRO A 53 2.61 -4.09 -11.53
N GLU A 54 3.45 -4.12 -12.57
CA GLU A 54 3.01 -4.51 -13.92
C GLU A 54 2.79 -6.01 -14.02
N ALA A 55 3.67 -6.81 -13.40
CA ALA A 55 3.49 -8.26 -13.29
C ALA A 55 2.22 -8.60 -12.50
N ILE A 56 1.94 -7.87 -11.41
CA ILE A 56 0.70 -8.01 -10.63
C ILE A 56 -0.51 -7.68 -11.51
N ARG A 57 -0.52 -6.53 -12.20
CA ARG A 57 -1.61 -6.16 -13.12
C ARG A 57 -1.84 -7.21 -14.19
N SER A 58 -0.77 -7.68 -14.81
CA SER A 58 -0.84 -8.71 -15.86
C SER A 58 -1.42 -10.02 -15.34
N HIS A 59 -1.12 -10.41 -14.10
CA HIS A 59 -1.69 -11.58 -13.45
C HIS A 59 -3.17 -11.40 -13.11
N LEU A 60 -3.57 -10.24 -12.63
CA LEU A 60 -4.95 -9.95 -12.18
C LEU A 60 -5.92 -9.69 -13.33
N SER A 61 -5.45 -9.12 -14.44
CA SER A 61 -6.27 -8.71 -15.59
C SER A 61 -7.13 -9.83 -16.19
N PRO A 62 -6.63 -11.07 -16.41
CA PRO A 62 -7.44 -12.17 -16.92
C PRO A 62 -8.63 -12.54 -16.02
N HIS A 63 -8.55 -12.20 -14.74
CA HIS A 63 -9.61 -12.43 -13.76
C HIS A 63 -10.58 -11.24 -13.64
N GLY A 64 -10.39 -10.19 -14.48
CA GLY A 64 -11.20 -8.97 -14.43
C GLY A 64 -10.91 -8.08 -13.24
N ILE A 65 -9.88 -8.39 -12.45
CA ILE A 65 -9.50 -7.62 -11.26
C ILE A 65 -8.66 -6.42 -11.71
N TRP A 66 -9.07 -5.20 -11.29
CA TRP A 66 -8.27 -4.01 -11.52
C TRP A 66 -7.33 -3.79 -10.36
N TYR A 67 -6.09 -3.41 -10.69
CA TYR A 67 -5.09 -3.02 -9.72
C TYR A 67 -4.39 -1.76 -10.21
N GLU A 68 -4.41 -0.72 -9.37
CA GLU A 68 -3.78 0.56 -9.63
C GLU A 68 -3.05 1.04 -8.37
N GLN A 69 -2.15 2.00 -8.53
CA GLN A 69 -1.50 2.65 -7.42
C GLN A 69 -1.73 4.15 -7.49
N TRP A 70 -2.16 4.73 -6.37
CA TRP A 70 -2.36 6.16 -6.24
C TRP A 70 -1.45 6.72 -5.15
N PRO A 71 -0.92 7.95 -5.30
CA PRO A 71 -0.07 8.55 -4.31
C PRO A 71 -0.83 8.83 -3.00
N VAL A 72 -0.24 8.44 -1.87
CA VAL A 72 -0.78 8.69 -0.52
C VAL A 72 0.04 9.71 0.26
N ALA A 73 1.34 9.83 -0.02
CA ALA A 73 2.23 10.73 0.70
C ALA A 73 1.78 12.19 0.54
N GLY A 74 1.53 12.84 1.68
CA GLY A 74 1.15 14.26 1.72
C GLY A 74 -0.28 14.57 1.25
N ARG A 75 -1.09 13.55 0.87
CA ARG A 75 -2.48 13.75 0.42
C ARG A 75 -3.43 14.02 1.58
N VAL A 76 -3.28 13.27 2.64
CA VAL A 76 -4.09 13.40 3.87
C VAL A 76 -3.25 13.20 5.10
N ASP A 77 -3.66 13.83 6.20
CA ASP A 77 -3.11 13.59 7.52
C ASP A 77 -3.56 12.20 8.04
N ARG A 78 -2.74 11.59 8.93
CA ARG A 78 -3.09 10.31 9.55
C ARG A 78 -4.41 10.36 10.31
N GLN A 79 -4.79 11.53 10.83
CA GLN A 79 -6.00 11.76 11.62
C GLN A 79 -7.14 12.37 10.78
N ALA A 80 -6.96 12.49 9.46
CA ALA A 80 -7.97 13.05 8.57
C ALA A 80 -9.32 12.36 8.75
N THR A 81 -10.40 13.13 8.73
CA THR A 81 -11.76 12.57 8.76
C THR A 81 -12.11 11.85 7.45
N ALA A 82 -13.15 11.02 7.46
CA ALA A 82 -13.65 10.38 6.25
C ALA A 82 -13.97 11.39 5.14
N GLU A 83 -14.57 12.53 5.50
CA GLU A 83 -14.89 13.60 4.56
C GLU A 83 -13.63 14.24 3.94
N GLN A 84 -12.61 14.51 4.77
CA GLN A 84 -11.34 15.03 4.29
C GLN A 84 -10.63 14.07 3.33
N ILE A 85 -10.70 12.76 3.63
CA ILE A 85 -10.15 11.73 2.74
C ILE A 85 -10.90 11.70 1.42
N LEU A 86 -12.24 11.62 1.43
CA LEU A 86 -13.05 11.62 0.22
C LEU A 86 -12.84 12.88 -0.61
N THR A 87 -12.68 14.03 0.03
CA THR A 87 -12.38 15.31 -0.65
C THR A 87 -10.99 15.28 -1.31
N ALA A 88 -9.98 14.76 -0.60
CA ALA A 88 -8.62 14.69 -1.11
C ALA A 88 -8.48 13.77 -2.32
N TYR A 89 -9.30 12.71 -2.41
CA TYR A 89 -9.30 11.73 -3.49
C TYR A 89 -10.51 11.86 -4.43
N ALA A 90 -11.24 12.99 -4.37
CA ALA A 90 -12.43 13.20 -5.19
C ALA A 90 -12.20 12.97 -6.70
N PRO A 91 -11.13 13.47 -7.33
CA PRO A 91 -10.90 13.25 -8.76
C PRO A 91 -10.79 11.77 -9.13
N GLU A 92 -10.06 11.00 -8.34
CA GLU A 92 -9.85 9.56 -8.56
C GLU A 92 -11.14 8.77 -8.28
N VAL A 93 -11.86 9.13 -7.22
CA VAL A 93 -13.16 8.53 -6.87
C VAL A 93 -14.19 8.80 -7.98
N ASP A 94 -14.24 10.02 -8.53
CA ASP A 94 -15.17 10.35 -9.61
C ASP A 94 -14.82 9.62 -10.91
N GLN A 95 -13.54 9.41 -11.22
CA GLN A 95 -13.11 8.58 -12.34
C GLN A 95 -13.56 7.13 -12.17
N LEU A 96 -13.40 6.55 -10.96
CA LEU A 96 -13.88 5.20 -10.67
C LEU A 96 -15.40 5.10 -10.77
N LYS A 97 -16.14 6.09 -10.25
CA LYS A 97 -17.60 6.14 -10.38
C LYS A 97 -18.02 6.14 -11.85
N ALA A 98 -17.39 6.97 -12.67
CA ALA A 98 -17.67 7.03 -14.10
C ALA A 98 -17.35 5.72 -14.82
N ARG A 99 -16.22 5.08 -14.48
CA ARG A 99 -15.75 3.84 -15.11
C ARG A 99 -16.57 2.61 -14.71
N GLY A 100 -16.93 2.51 -13.41
CA GLY A 100 -17.57 1.32 -12.85
C GLY A 100 -19.07 1.48 -12.55
N GLY A 101 -19.65 2.67 -12.75
CA GLY A 101 -21.05 2.93 -12.43
C GLY A 101 -21.34 2.98 -10.92
N TYR A 102 -20.32 3.26 -10.08
CA TYR A 102 -20.50 3.39 -8.64
C TYR A 102 -21.21 4.70 -8.31
N ILE A 103 -22.15 4.68 -7.36
CA ILE A 103 -22.94 5.85 -6.99
C ILE A 103 -22.53 6.45 -5.65
N THR A 104 -21.97 5.64 -4.75
CA THR A 104 -21.54 6.08 -3.42
C THR A 104 -20.10 5.67 -3.14
N ALA A 105 -19.48 6.40 -2.22
CA ALA A 105 -18.20 6.04 -1.62
C ALA A 105 -18.25 6.34 -0.13
N ASP A 106 -17.57 5.52 0.66
CA ASP A 106 -17.35 5.75 2.08
C ASP A 106 -15.89 5.46 2.46
N VAL A 107 -15.56 5.68 3.73
CA VAL A 107 -14.25 5.34 4.30
C VAL A 107 -14.47 4.44 5.49
N ILE A 108 -13.87 3.25 5.45
CA ILE A 108 -13.73 2.43 6.64
C ILE A 108 -12.43 2.78 7.36
N ASP A 109 -12.46 2.67 8.67
CA ASP A 109 -11.28 2.84 9.54
C ASP A 109 -11.32 1.74 10.60
N VAL A 110 -10.41 0.80 10.50
CA VAL A 110 -10.32 -0.37 11.38
C VAL A 110 -8.97 -0.36 12.05
N THR A 111 -8.97 -0.45 13.36
CA THR A 111 -7.78 -0.56 14.21
C THR A 111 -7.95 -1.72 15.19
N ALA A 112 -6.87 -2.15 15.82
CA ALA A 112 -6.87 -3.32 16.70
C ALA A 112 -7.82 -3.20 17.91
N ASP A 113 -8.19 -1.98 18.28
CA ASP A 113 -9.02 -1.64 19.44
C ASP A 113 -10.51 -1.43 19.10
N VAL A 114 -10.90 -1.59 17.82
CA VAL A 114 -12.32 -1.43 17.43
C VAL A 114 -13.20 -2.48 18.12
N PRO A 115 -14.26 -2.06 18.83
CA PRO A 115 -15.18 -3.00 19.45
C PRO A 115 -15.82 -3.95 18.45
N GLY A 116 -15.83 -5.24 18.76
CA GLY A 116 -16.41 -6.27 17.86
C GLY A 116 -15.54 -6.60 16.65
N LEU A 117 -14.26 -6.21 16.63
CA LEU A 117 -13.35 -6.47 15.54
C LEU A 117 -13.35 -7.94 15.10
N GLN A 118 -13.27 -8.89 16.05
CA GLN A 118 -13.23 -10.30 15.69
C GLN A 118 -14.48 -10.76 14.94
N ALA A 119 -15.67 -10.35 15.40
CA ALA A 119 -16.93 -10.70 14.70
C ALA A 119 -16.99 -10.06 13.30
N MET A 120 -16.40 -8.90 13.11
CA MET A 120 -16.28 -8.27 11.79
C MET A 120 -15.32 -9.05 10.90
N LEU A 121 -14.16 -9.49 11.42
CA LEU A 121 -13.19 -10.30 10.67
C LEU A 121 -13.80 -11.65 10.30
N ASP A 122 -14.48 -12.34 11.23
CA ASP A 122 -15.13 -13.64 11.02
C ASP A 122 -16.21 -13.60 9.93
N LYS A 123 -16.69 -12.41 9.59
CA LYS A 123 -17.64 -12.20 8.51
C LYS A 123 -16.99 -12.28 7.12
N PHE A 124 -15.72 -11.88 7.00
CA PHE A 124 -15.06 -11.75 5.71
C PHE A 124 -13.89 -12.70 5.49
N ASN A 125 -13.46 -13.44 6.52
CA ASN A 125 -12.36 -14.39 6.44
C ASN A 125 -12.76 -15.81 5.96
N LYS A 126 -14.02 -15.98 5.52
CA LYS A 126 -14.53 -17.21 4.91
C LYS A 126 -14.81 -16.96 3.44
N GLU A 127 -14.63 -17.98 2.63
CA GLU A 127 -14.88 -17.87 1.20
C GLU A 127 -16.35 -17.46 0.91
N HIS A 128 -16.48 -16.38 0.16
CA HIS A 128 -17.77 -15.79 -0.20
C HIS A 128 -17.68 -15.05 -1.52
N THR A 129 -18.85 -14.62 -2.01
CA THR A 129 -18.99 -13.68 -3.14
C THR A 129 -19.82 -12.49 -2.71
N HIS A 130 -19.78 -11.43 -3.53
CA HIS A 130 -20.72 -10.31 -3.46
C HIS A 130 -21.52 -10.17 -4.76
N ALA A 131 -22.72 -9.59 -4.67
CA ALA A 131 -23.53 -9.24 -5.84
C ALA A 131 -22.97 -8.02 -6.60
N GLU A 132 -22.09 -7.26 -5.96
CA GLU A 132 -21.40 -6.09 -6.52
C GLU A 132 -19.89 -6.28 -6.52
N ASP A 133 -19.20 -5.44 -7.29
CA ASP A 133 -17.73 -5.36 -7.24
C ASP A 133 -17.29 -4.89 -5.86
N GLU A 134 -16.23 -5.49 -5.33
CA GLU A 134 -15.57 -4.99 -4.12
C GLU A 134 -14.40 -4.08 -4.50
N VAL A 135 -14.60 -2.77 -4.36
CA VAL A 135 -13.58 -1.75 -4.67
C VAL A 135 -13.00 -1.20 -3.39
N ARG A 136 -11.68 -1.31 -3.24
CA ARG A 136 -10.94 -0.74 -2.10
C ARG A 136 -9.71 0.02 -2.57
N PHE A 137 -9.61 1.28 -2.15
CA PHE A 137 -8.36 2.04 -2.19
C PHE A 137 -7.82 2.17 -0.76
N ILE A 138 -6.62 1.67 -0.52
CA ILE A 138 -6.03 1.63 0.81
C ILE A 138 -5.33 2.96 1.10
N VAL A 139 -5.82 3.68 2.09
CA VAL A 139 -5.27 4.96 2.54
C VAL A 139 -4.19 4.76 3.62
N ARG A 140 -4.36 3.73 4.47
CA ARG A 140 -3.45 3.38 5.56
C ARG A 140 -3.56 1.89 5.88
N GLY A 141 -2.46 1.31 6.37
CA GLY A 141 -2.40 -0.07 6.80
C GLY A 141 -2.35 -1.06 5.65
N SER A 142 -2.75 -2.30 5.92
CA SER A 142 -2.69 -3.38 4.94
C SER A 142 -3.69 -4.50 5.23
N GLY A 143 -3.93 -5.34 4.22
CA GLY A 143 -4.74 -6.53 4.35
C GLY A 143 -4.54 -7.47 3.17
N VAL A 144 -4.98 -8.70 3.29
CA VAL A 144 -4.77 -9.76 2.31
C VAL A 144 -6.10 -10.19 1.72
N PHE A 145 -6.25 -10.01 0.41
CA PHE A 145 -7.29 -10.67 -0.37
C PHE A 145 -6.79 -12.04 -0.83
N HIS A 146 -7.56 -13.07 -0.55
CA HIS A 146 -7.40 -14.36 -1.19
C HIS A 146 -8.44 -14.48 -2.28
N ILE A 147 -8.02 -14.80 -3.48
CA ILE A 147 -8.89 -14.92 -4.65
C ILE A 147 -8.89 -16.37 -5.11
N HIS A 148 -10.09 -16.93 -5.24
CA HIS A 148 -10.31 -18.25 -5.81
C HIS A 148 -10.92 -18.07 -7.21
N PRO A 149 -10.10 -18.02 -8.25
CA PRO A 149 -10.57 -17.77 -9.60
C PRO A 149 -11.33 -18.98 -10.16
N ASN A 150 -12.19 -18.74 -11.14
CA ASN A 150 -12.89 -19.83 -11.85
C ASN A 150 -11.91 -20.79 -12.58
N GLN A 151 -10.72 -20.32 -12.90
CA GLN A 151 -9.67 -21.10 -13.55
C GLN A 151 -8.31 -20.71 -12.97
N GLY A 152 -7.48 -21.70 -12.72
CA GLY A 152 -6.15 -21.54 -12.14
C GLY A 152 -6.12 -21.69 -10.61
N PRO A 153 -4.94 -21.57 -10.02
CA PRO A 153 -4.75 -21.72 -8.59
C PRO A 153 -5.29 -20.52 -7.79
N ILE A 154 -5.60 -20.76 -6.52
CA ILE A 154 -5.87 -19.69 -5.57
C ILE A 154 -4.62 -18.84 -5.39
N PHE A 155 -4.81 -17.53 -5.34
CA PHE A 155 -3.73 -16.60 -5.06
C PHE A 155 -4.12 -15.58 -3.97
N ALA A 156 -3.14 -15.07 -3.28
CA ALA A 156 -3.29 -14.04 -2.26
C ALA A 156 -2.59 -12.76 -2.71
N ILE A 157 -3.25 -11.63 -2.55
CA ILE A 157 -2.65 -10.31 -2.76
C ILE A 157 -2.72 -9.50 -1.47
N GLU A 158 -1.57 -9.15 -0.91
CA GLU A 158 -1.48 -8.15 0.14
C GLU A 158 -1.53 -6.77 -0.49
N VAL A 159 -2.55 -6.01 -0.15
CA VAL A 159 -2.71 -4.60 -0.52
C VAL A 159 -2.35 -3.72 0.65
N MET A 160 -1.71 -2.59 0.38
CA MET A 160 -1.27 -1.63 1.38
C MET A 160 -1.52 -0.20 0.94
N ALA A 161 -1.19 0.77 1.80
CA ALA A 161 -1.42 2.18 1.50
C ALA A 161 -0.90 2.59 0.11
N GLY A 162 -1.79 3.09 -0.72
CA GLY A 162 -1.56 3.44 -2.12
C GLY A 162 -2.12 2.46 -3.13
N ASP A 163 -2.50 1.25 -2.72
CA ASP A 163 -3.06 0.26 -3.63
C ASP A 163 -4.58 0.41 -3.78
N LEU A 164 -5.03 0.40 -5.02
CA LEU A 164 -6.42 0.22 -5.41
C LEU A 164 -6.61 -1.19 -5.97
N ILE A 165 -7.60 -1.89 -5.45
CA ILE A 165 -8.07 -3.17 -6.00
C ILE A 165 -9.58 -3.12 -6.23
N ASN A 166 -10.02 -3.73 -7.33
CA ASN A 166 -11.42 -4.01 -7.61
C ASN A 166 -11.59 -5.49 -7.88
N VAL A 167 -12.26 -6.20 -6.98
CA VAL A 167 -12.65 -7.60 -7.15
C VAL A 167 -14.04 -7.64 -7.78
N PRO A 168 -14.22 -8.22 -8.99
CA PRO A 168 -15.50 -8.23 -9.67
C PRO A 168 -16.59 -9.00 -8.92
N ALA A 169 -17.83 -8.58 -9.11
CA ALA A 169 -19.00 -9.29 -8.61
C ALA A 169 -18.95 -10.79 -8.93
N GLY A 170 -19.37 -11.62 -7.99
CA GLY A 170 -19.39 -13.08 -8.13
C GLY A 170 -18.05 -13.79 -8.02
N THR A 171 -16.93 -13.07 -7.88
CA THR A 171 -15.62 -13.68 -7.64
C THR A 171 -15.59 -14.30 -6.25
N LEU A 172 -15.22 -15.57 -6.15
CA LEU A 172 -14.98 -16.22 -4.86
C LEU A 172 -13.71 -15.67 -4.23
N HIS A 173 -13.82 -15.17 -3.00
CA HIS A 173 -12.70 -14.57 -2.28
C HIS A 173 -12.93 -14.55 -0.78
N TRP A 174 -11.91 -14.20 -0.01
CA TRP A 174 -11.99 -13.82 1.39
C TRP A 174 -10.90 -12.81 1.73
N PHE A 175 -11.06 -12.15 2.86
CA PHE A 175 -10.19 -11.06 3.26
C PHE A 175 -9.75 -11.20 4.72
N ASP A 176 -8.48 -11.02 4.97
CA ASP A 176 -7.87 -10.99 6.29
C ASP A 176 -7.10 -9.69 6.52
N LEU A 177 -7.10 -9.21 7.76
CA LEU A 177 -6.18 -8.15 8.18
C LEU A 177 -4.82 -8.73 8.54
N CYS A 178 -3.78 -7.92 8.32
CA CYS A 178 -2.45 -8.20 8.81
C CYS A 178 -2.39 -8.15 10.34
N ALA A 179 -1.28 -8.62 10.93
CA ALA A 179 -1.14 -8.79 12.37
C ALA A 179 -1.29 -7.47 13.17
N ASP A 180 -0.99 -6.33 12.57
CA ASP A 180 -1.20 -5.00 13.13
C ASP A 180 -2.67 -4.59 13.21
N ARG A 181 -3.55 -5.30 12.48
CA ARG A 181 -5.00 -5.05 12.44
C ARG A 181 -5.35 -3.60 12.19
N ASP A 182 -4.59 -2.94 11.34
CA ASP A 182 -4.76 -1.54 10.95
C ASP A 182 -5.04 -1.44 9.46
N ILE A 183 -6.23 -0.95 9.10
CA ILE A 183 -6.57 -0.63 7.71
C ILE A 183 -7.55 0.53 7.65
N ARG A 184 -7.26 1.48 6.77
CA ARG A 184 -8.16 2.56 6.40
C ARG A 184 -8.29 2.58 4.88
N ALA A 185 -9.53 2.47 4.39
CA ALA A 185 -9.75 2.36 2.96
C ALA A 185 -10.99 3.13 2.49
N ILE A 186 -10.91 3.71 1.29
CA ILE A 186 -12.07 4.18 0.54
C ILE A 186 -12.72 2.95 -0.11
N ARG A 187 -14.06 2.85 -0.01
CA ARG A 187 -14.87 1.83 -0.68
C ARG A 187 -15.87 2.50 -1.61
N LEU A 188 -16.15 1.86 -2.73
CA LEU A 188 -17.16 2.33 -3.69
C LEU A 188 -18.25 1.28 -3.87
N PHE A 189 -19.50 1.73 -4.09
CA PHE A 189 -20.66 0.87 -4.21
C PHE A 189 -21.58 1.34 -5.33
N ARG A 190 -22.24 0.38 -6.02
CA ARG A 190 -23.35 0.62 -6.95
C ARG A 190 -24.67 0.75 -6.23
N GLU A 191 -24.84 0.09 -5.07
CA GLU A 191 -26.02 0.17 -4.24
C GLU A 191 -25.68 0.68 -2.83
N LYS A 192 -26.67 1.31 -2.17
CA LYS A 192 -26.48 1.82 -0.81
C LYS A 192 -26.41 0.74 0.26
N ALA A 193 -26.87 -0.47 -0.05
CA ALA A 193 -26.88 -1.59 0.90
C ALA A 193 -25.50 -2.11 1.28
N GLY A 194 -24.47 -1.79 0.44
CA GLY A 194 -23.11 -2.26 0.64
C GLY A 194 -22.94 -3.76 0.39
N TRP A 195 -21.80 -4.30 0.77
CA TRP A 195 -21.44 -5.68 0.49
C TRP A 195 -22.00 -6.64 1.53
N THR A 196 -22.89 -7.51 1.09
CA THR A 196 -23.36 -8.63 1.89
C THR A 196 -22.67 -9.90 1.37
N PRO A 197 -21.91 -10.64 2.21
CA PRO A 197 -21.27 -11.86 1.77
C PRO A 197 -22.29 -12.96 1.55
N VAL A 198 -22.18 -13.66 0.41
CA VAL A 198 -22.86 -14.91 0.11
C VAL A 198 -21.81 -16.01 0.22
N TYR A 199 -21.85 -16.77 1.31
CA TYR A 199 -20.84 -17.80 1.58
C TYR A 199 -20.97 -18.98 0.63
N SER A 200 -19.83 -19.50 0.16
CA SER A 200 -19.78 -20.69 -0.71
C SER A 200 -20.13 -21.98 0.06
N GLY A 201 -19.95 -21.97 1.37
CA GLY A 201 -20.03 -23.18 2.22
C GLY A 201 -18.79 -24.06 2.14
N SER A 202 -17.74 -23.63 1.43
CA SER A 202 -16.46 -24.33 1.36
C SER A 202 -15.57 -23.99 2.55
N ASP A 203 -14.81 -24.98 3.02
CA ASP A 203 -13.78 -24.79 4.05
C ASP A 203 -12.39 -24.45 3.46
N VAL A 204 -12.33 -24.12 2.16
CA VAL A 204 -11.05 -23.89 1.46
C VAL A 204 -10.19 -22.82 2.13
N ALA A 205 -10.80 -21.77 2.68
CA ALA A 205 -10.11 -20.70 3.38
C ALA A 205 -9.27 -21.21 4.58
N VAL A 206 -9.67 -22.32 5.22
CA VAL A 206 -8.93 -22.92 6.35
C VAL A 206 -7.54 -23.41 5.94
N GLY A 207 -7.38 -23.80 4.67
CA GLY A 207 -6.09 -24.26 4.13
C GLY A 207 -5.10 -23.14 3.81
N TYR A 208 -5.57 -21.88 3.80
CA TYR A 208 -4.73 -20.74 3.44
C TYR A 208 -4.53 -19.83 4.66
N GLN A 209 -3.29 -19.80 5.14
CA GLN A 209 -2.92 -18.94 6.27
C GLN A 209 -2.96 -17.47 5.81
N PRO A 210 -3.58 -16.56 6.58
CA PRO A 210 -3.58 -15.12 6.29
C PRO A 210 -2.22 -14.51 6.61
N LEU A 211 -1.22 -14.83 5.79
CA LEU A 211 0.15 -14.37 5.99
C LEU A 211 0.37 -13.07 5.24
N CYS A 212 0.65 -12.02 5.98
CA CYS A 212 1.13 -10.77 5.39
C CYS A 212 2.58 -10.91 4.94
N PHE A 213 2.90 -10.22 3.84
CA PHE A 213 4.20 -10.29 3.18
C PHE A 213 5.27 -9.40 3.86
N GLY A 214 5.01 -8.87 5.03
CA GLY A 214 6.03 -8.13 5.77
C GLY A 214 7.34 -8.90 5.94
N PRO A 215 8.36 -8.32 6.59
CA PRO A 215 9.70 -8.93 6.72
C PRO A 215 9.71 -10.34 7.31
N SER A 216 8.65 -10.72 8.01
CA SER A 216 8.48 -12.06 8.60
C SER A 216 7.63 -13.02 7.75
N TYR A 217 7.29 -12.61 6.52
CA TYR A 217 6.46 -13.42 5.65
C TYR A 217 7.18 -14.70 5.19
N LEU A 218 6.51 -15.83 5.37
CA LEU A 218 6.91 -17.12 4.82
C LEU A 218 5.72 -17.72 4.05
N PRO A 219 5.91 -18.17 2.80
CA PRO A 219 4.88 -18.89 2.07
C PRO A 219 4.38 -20.08 2.90
N ALA A 220 3.06 -20.35 2.86
CA ALA A 220 2.52 -21.55 3.47
C ALA A 220 3.26 -22.78 2.90
N GLY A 221 3.74 -23.68 3.79
CA GLY A 221 4.50 -24.86 3.38
C GLY A 221 5.99 -24.63 3.09
N THR A 222 6.50 -23.41 3.14
CA THR A 222 7.95 -23.21 3.11
C THR A 222 8.53 -23.62 4.46
N PRO A 223 9.46 -24.59 4.53
CA PRO A 223 10.18 -24.85 5.77
C PRO A 223 10.78 -23.52 6.23
N ARG A 224 10.64 -23.19 7.50
CA ARG A 224 11.30 -22.02 8.08
C ARG A 224 12.81 -22.25 7.95
N ALA A 225 13.37 -21.89 6.80
CA ALA A 225 14.79 -21.89 6.59
C ALA A 225 15.38 -20.90 7.58
N ALA A 226 16.44 -21.36 8.23
CA ALA A 226 17.16 -20.66 9.28
C ALA A 226 17.17 -19.15 9.08
N THR A 227 16.82 -18.43 10.17
CA THR A 227 17.16 -17.04 10.47
C THR A 227 18.05 -16.38 9.41
N LEU A 228 17.49 -15.38 8.74
CA LEU A 228 18.34 -14.41 8.03
C LEU A 228 19.45 -13.97 8.99
N PRO A 229 20.70 -13.94 8.54
CA PRO A 229 21.78 -13.46 9.40
C PRO A 229 21.42 -12.04 9.86
N GLU A 230 21.51 -11.82 11.18
CA GLU A 230 21.42 -10.48 11.75
C GLU A 230 22.41 -9.59 10.99
N LEU A 231 21.87 -8.57 10.33
CA LEU A 231 22.71 -7.47 9.84
C LEU A 231 23.25 -6.78 11.10
N SER A 232 24.46 -7.20 11.48
CA SER A 232 25.22 -6.49 12.51
C SER A 232 25.39 -5.05 12.07
N ALA A 233 25.06 -4.16 12.99
CA ALA A 233 25.17 -2.71 12.89
C ALA A 233 26.62 -2.24 12.62
#